data_f8ea1eb0d2acb057043cee65a2a635dc
#
_entry.id   f8ea1eb0d2acb057043cee65a2a635dc
#
_cell.length_a   1.000
_cell.length_b   1.000
_cell.length_c   1.000
_cell.angle_alpha   90.00
_cell.angle_beta   90.00
_cell.angle_gamma   90.00
#
_symmetry.space_group_name_H-M   'P 1'
#
loop_
_entity.id
_entity.type
_entity.pdbx_description
1 polymer ?
#
loop_
_entity_poly.entity_id
_entity_poly.type
_entity_poly.pdbx_seq_one_letter_code
_entity_poly.pdbx_strand_id
1 'polypeptide(L)'
;MSSAQTILDALVRRVDETGFGAHGLHVRVGDDVAEHHWSPDVRREVHSVAKGVCVLATGMASDDGLVDVDEPVASYLPDRMFGAGTDAVTLRHLLTMTSGVDMPWSETELTDWPDLAAEFLGRPSRGRVFQYANASTYTAMRVLATRIGDVGEYVSRRLFDPLGIQDVAWKRCPNGFVAAGDGLALRTDELARLGQLVRDRGVFDGRRIVGARWCDAMHTDWVEREGTGPGYERFAMAGWGGPGRLWRLHGAYGQMLLFDGDAVVTVTADDHFGADAFAADVADELERQRPATPA
;
A
#
# COMPACT_ATOMS: atom_id res chain seq x y z
N MET A 1 -4.39 14.62 28.59
CA MET A 1 -3.87 13.58 27.67
C MET A 1 -3.87 14.19 26.29
N SER A 2 -2.92 13.85 25.48
CA SER A 2 -2.89 14.27 24.08
C SER A 2 -3.97 13.53 23.27
N SER A 3 -4.33 14.02 22.08
CA SER A 3 -5.33 13.37 21.23
C SER A 3 -4.87 11.99 20.76
N ALA A 4 -3.60 11.84 20.39
CA ALA A 4 -3.03 10.55 20.01
C ALA A 4 -3.06 9.53 21.17
N GLN A 5 -2.74 9.97 22.40
CA GLN A 5 -2.78 9.10 23.58
C GLN A 5 -4.21 8.65 23.93
N THR A 6 -5.20 9.54 23.79
CA THR A 6 -6.60 9.21 24.06
C THR A 6 -7.11 8.14 23.09
N ILE A 7 -6.80 8.28 21.79
CA ILE A 7 -7.13 7.30 20.76
C ILE A 7 -6.42 5.99 21.06
N LEU A 8 -5.10 6.03 21.32
CA LEU A 8 -4.31 4.85 21.59
C LEU A 8 -4.88 4.05 22.78
N ASP A 9 -5.19 4.73 23.91
CA ASP A 9 -5.72 4.08 25.11
C ASP A 9 -7.07 3.40 24.85
N ALA A 10 -7.91 3.98 23.99
CA ALA A 10 -9.16 3.37 23.58
C ALA A 10 -8.95 2.13 22.71
N LEU A 11 -8.04 2.20 21.74
CA LEU A 11 -7.73 1.10 20.85
C LEU A 11 -7.00 -0.05 21.58
N VAL A 12 -6.09 0.26 22.53
CA VAL A 12 -5.45 -0.76 23.37
C VAL A 12 -6.48 -1.55 24.17
N ARG A 13 -7.41 -0.85 24.84
CA ARG A 13 -8.52 -1.54 25.54
C ARG A 13 -9.32 -2.42 24.58
N ARG A 14 -9.59 -1.94 23.37
CA ARG A 14 -10.35 -2.70 22.37
C ARG A 14 -9.62 -3.97 21.93
N VAL A 15 -8.30 -3.89 21.70
CA VAL A 15 -7.45 -5.06 21.43
C VAL A 15 -7.54 -6.07 22.56
N ASP A 16 -7.38 -5.60 23.81
CA ASP A 16 -7.39 -6.47 25.00
C ASP A 16 -8.78 -7.12 25.23
N GLU A 17 -9.87 -6.40 24.97
CA GLU A 17 -11.24 -6.90 25.08
C GLU A 17 -11.60 -7.93 24.01
N THR A 18 -11.13 -7.72 22.77
CA THR A 18 -11.49 -8.59 21.63
C THR A 18 -10.53 -9.75 21.43
N GLY A 19 -9.32 -9.65 22.00
CA GLY A 19 -8.23 -10.59 21.76
C GLY A 19 -7.65 -10.48 20.32
N PHE A 20 -7.80 -9.32 19.66
CA PHE A 20 -7.18 -9.08 18.36
C PHE A 20 -5.66 -9.25 18.47
N GLY A 21 -5.08 -10.03 17.58
CA GLY A 21 -3.67 -10.43 17.61
C GLY A 21 -2.69 -9.31 17.22
N ALA A 22 -2.83 -8.12 17.81
CA ALA A 22 -1.95 -6.98 17.55
C ALA A 22 -0.53 -7.21 18.09
N HIS A 23 0.47 -6.80 17.33
CA HIS A 23 1.86 -6.70 17.78
C HIS A 23 2.20 -5.30 18.26
N GLY A 24 1.77 -4.29 17.54
CA GLY A 24 2.00 -2.90 17.85
C GLY A 24 0.96 -1.98 17.22
N LEU A 25 0.70 -0.88 17.93
CA LEU A 25 -0.07 0.27 17.47
C LEU A 25 0.78 1.51 17.55
N HIS A 26 0.71 2.35 16.53
CA HIS A 26 1.27 3.69 16.55
C HIS A 26 0.18 4.65 16.06
N VAL A 27 -0.18 5.63 16.87
CA VAL A 27 -1.19 6.64 16.58
C VAL A 27 -0.50 7.98 16.42
N ARG A 28 -0.78 8.67 15.34
CA ARG A 28 -0.35 10.04 15.08
C ARG A 28 -1.55 10.91 14.75
N VAL A 29 -1.65 12.08 15.38
CA VAL A 29 -2.64 13.11 15.08
C VAL A 29 -1.89 14.45 14.98
N GLY A 30 -1.74 14.99 13.79
CA GLY A 30 -0.83 16.10 13.57
C GLY A 30 0.61 15.72 13.95
N ASP A 31 1.21 16.47 14.91
CA ASP A 31 2.55 16.19 15.46
C ASP A 31 2.51 15.34 16.73
N ASP A 32 1.31 15.09 17.27
CA ASP A 32 1.14 14.30 18.48
C ASP A 32 1.23 12.81 18.16
N VAL A 33 2.00 12.06 18.97
CA VAL A 33 2.31 10.65 18.74
C VAL A 33 2.16 9.86 20.04
N ALA A 34 1.58 8.66 19.92
CA ALA A 34 1.52 7.68 20.98
C ALA A 34 1.66 6.27 20.39
N GLU A 35 2.29 5.36 21.12
CA GLU A 35 2.51 3.99 20.66
C GLU A 35 2.37 2.98 21.79
N HIS A 36 2.00 1.75 21.44
CA HIS A 36 1.91 0.61 22.34
C HIS A 36 2.32 -0.68 21.62
N HIS A 37 3.03 -1.56 22.32
CA HIS A 37 3.49 -2.83 21.79
C HIS A 37 3.13 -3.97 22.74
N TRP A 38 2.48 -5.03 22.21
CA TRP A 38 2.23 -6.30 22.94
C TRP A 38 3.40 -7.27 22.78
N SER A 39 4.27 -7.04 21.80
CA SER A 39 5.47 -7.86 21.55
C SER A 39 6.62 -6.97 21.10
N PRO A 40 7.89 -7.45 21.14
CA PRO A 40 9.03 -6.67 20.64
C PRO A 40 8.79 -6.18 19.22
N ASP A 41 9.13 -4.90 18.95
CA ASP A 41 9.00 -4.31 17.62
C ASP A 41 10.10 -4.83 16.69
N VAL A 42 9.83 -5.94 16.05
CA VAL A 42 10.70 -6.59 15.07
C VAL A 42 10.09 -6.45 13.68
N ARG A 43 10.91 -6.53 12.64
CA ARG A 43 10.41 -6.50 11.25
C ARG A 43 9.54 -7.72 10.96
N ARG A 44 8.35 -7.45 10.49
CA ARG A 44 7.34 -8.42 10.05
C ARG A 44 6.93 -8.10 8.64
N GLU A 45 6.51 -9.11 7.89
CA GLU A 45 5.99 -8.89 6.54
C GLU A 45 4.74 -8.00 6.60
N VAL A 46 4.78 -6.87 5.86
CA VAL A 46 3.64 -5.94 5.80
C VAL A 46 2.63 -6.30 4.71
N HIS A 47 2.85 -7.43 4.04
CA HIS A 47 1.97 -7.95 2.98
C HIS A 47 1.59 -6.86 1.97
N SER A 48 0.31 -6.75 1.63
CA SER A 48 -0.16 -5.84 0.59
C SER A 48 -0.02 -4.34 0.89
N VAL A 49 0.39 -3.95 2.10
CA VAL A 49 0.82 -2.55 2.36
C VAL A 49 2.03 -2.18 1.47
N ALA A 50 2.85 -3.16 1.08
CA ALA A 50 3.96 -2.99 0.13
C ALA A 50 3.53 -2.36 -1.20
N LYS A 51 2.26 -2.54 -1.62
CA LYS A 51 1.72 -1.89 -2.83
C LYS A 51 1.76 -0.37 -2.76
N GLY A 52 1.57 0.21 -1.57
CA GLY A 52 1.76 1.64 -1.35
C GLY A 52 3.20 2.08 -1.62
N VAL A 53 4.20 1.29 -1.21
CA VAL A 53 5.61 1.54 -1.54
C VAL A 53 5.86 1.49 -3.05
N CYS A 54 5.20 0.57 -3.77
CA CYS A 54 5.29 0.49 -5.23
C CYS A 54 4.70 1.73 -5.92
N VAL A 55 3.59 2.29 -5.39
CA VAL A 55 3.03 3.55 -5.88
C VAL A 55 4.00 4.70 -5.67
N LEU A 56 4.61 4.81 -4.48
CA LEU A 56 5.61 5.85 -4.19
C LEU A 56 6.85 5.70 -5.08
N ALA A 57 7.34 4.48 -5.31
CA ALA A 57 8.46 4.20 -6.20
C ALA A 57 8.16 4.63 -7.64
N THR A 58 6.97 4.29 -8.14
CA THR A 58 6.52 4.73 -9.47
C THR A 58 6.39 6.24 -9.53
N GLY A 59 5.88 6.84 -8.46
CA GLY A 59 5.73 8.28 -8.32
C GLY A 59 7.06 9.03 -8.41
N MET A 60 8.07 8.58 -7.67
CA MET A 60 9.41 9.17 -7.72
C MET A 60 10.03 9.05 -9.12
N ALA A 61 9.90 7.89 -9.77
CA ALA A 61 10.42 7.70 -11.12
C ALA A 61 9.67 8.54 -12.17
N SER A 62 8.37 8.74 -11.99
CA SER A 62 7.58 9.61 -12.85
C SER A 62 7.90 11.09 -12.63
N ASP A 63 8.14 11.53 -11.40
CA ASP A 63 8.56 12.88 -11.09
C ASP A 63 9.97 13.20 -11.65
N ASP A 64 10.83 12.18 -11.75
CA ASP A 64 12.14 12.26 -12.41
C ASP A 64 12.04 12.15 -13.95
N GLY A 65 10.85 11.97 -14.54
CA GLY A 65 10.63 11.85 -15.99
C GLY A 65 11.10 10.52 -16.59
N LEU A 66 11.32 9.49 -15.77
CA LEU A 66 11.81 8.18 -16.21
C LEU A 66 10.70 7.29 -16.75
N VAL A 67 9.47 7.47 -16.26
CA VAL A 67 8.27 6.77 -16.72
C VAL A 67 7.08 7.72 -16.81
N ASP A 68 6.20 7.47 -17.77
CA ASP A 68 4.86 8.04 -17.84
C ASP A 68 3.86 6.95 -17.46
N VAL A 69 3.03 7.20 -16.45
CA VAL A 69 2.08 6.20 -15.94
C VAL A 69 0.91 5.97 -16.89
N ASP A 70 0.70 6.84 -17.85
CA ASP A 70 -0.36 6.75 -18.85
C ASP A 70 0.14 6.21 -20.21
N GLU A 71 1.46 6.02 -20.35
CA GLU A 71 2.04 5.35 -21.50
C GLU A 71 1.82 3.84 -21.43
N PRO A 72 1.47 3.18 -22.57
CA PRO A 72 1.34 1.72 -22.62
C PRO A 72 2.60 1.00 -22.15
N VAL A 73 2.44 -0.05 -21.32
CA VAL A 73 3.59 -0.84 -20.83
C VAL A 73 4.36 -1.53 -21.95
N ALA A 74 3.75 -1.71 -23.12
CA ALA A 74 4.40 -2.23 -24.32
C ALA A 74 5.60 -1.37 -24.75
N SER A 75 5.55 -0.04 -24.53
CA SER A 75 6.66 0.87 -24.85
C SER A 75 7.90 0.62 -23.97
N TYR A 76 7.72 0.05 -22.80
CA TYR A 76 8.80 -0.26 -21.85
C TYR A 76 9.31 -1.71 -21.99
N LEU A 77 8.51 -2.58 -22.61
CA LEU A 77 8.76 -4.02 -22.75
C LEU A 77 8.59 -4.48 -24.20
N PRO A 78 9.33 -3.88 -25.18
CA PRO A 78 9.08 -4.08 -26.61
C PRO A 78 9.27 -5.53 -27.07
N ASP A 79 10.12 -6.30 -26.37
CA ASP A 79 10.44 -7.70 -26.73
C ASP A 79 9.44 -8.71 -26.10
N ARG A 80 8.37 -8.22 -25.46
CA ARG A 80 7.37 -9.08 -24.84
C ARG A 80 6.21 -9.37 -25.78
N MET A 81 5.67 -10.58 -25.64
CA MET A 81 4.40 -10.92 -26.27
C MET A 81 3.26 -10.49 -25.37
N PHE A 82 2.27 -9.84 -26.00
CA PHE A 82 1.08 -9.32 -25.32
C PHE A 82 -0.14 -10.12 -25.75
N GLY A 83 -1.02 -10.44 -24.80
CA GLY A 83 -2.35 -10.95 -25.10
C GLY A 83 -3.23 -9.88 -25.74
N ALA A 84 -4.36 -10.29 -26.27
CA ALA A 84 -5.30 -9.36 -26.94
C ALA A 84 -5.71 -8.22 -26.01
N GLY A 85 -5.44 -6.97 -26.39
CA GLY A 85 -5.76 -5.75 -25.66
C GLY A 85 -4.86 -5.46 -24.44
N THR A 86 -3.87 -6.31 -24.15
CA THR A 86 -2.95 -6.11 -23.01
C THR A 86 -1.80 -5.17 -23.39
N ASP A 87 -1.50 -5.02 -24.66
CA ASP A 87 -0.54 -4.04 -25.20
C ASP A 87 -0.91 -2.58 -24.89
N ALA A 88 -2.20 -2.28 -24.68
CA ALA A 88 -2.71 -0.97 -24.30
C ALA A 88 -2.80 -0.75 -22.77
N VAL A 89 -2.40 -1.72 -21.93
CA VAL A 89 -2.36 -1.57 -20.49
C VAL A 89 -1.27 -0.56 -20.11
N THR A 90 -1.54 0.32 -19.15
CA THR A 90 -0.60 1.33 -18.64
C THR A 90 -0.18 1.03 -17.21
N LEU A 91 0.86 1.71 -16.69
CA LEU A 91 1.24 1.62 -15.29
C LEU A 91 0.08 2.02 -14.35
N ARG A 92 -0.70 3.04 -14.74
CA ARG A 92 -1.91 3.44 -14.00
C ARG A 92 -2.90 2.26 -13.87
N HIS A 93 -3.17 1.55 -14.96
CA HIS A 93 -4.06 0.38 -14.93
C HIS A 93 -3.54 -0.74 -14.02
N LEU A 94 -2.22 -0.95 -14.00
CA LEU A 94 -1.60 -1.94 -13.12
C LEU A 94 -1.74 -1.54 -11.64
N LEU A 95 -1.46 -0.28 -11.30
CA LEU A 95 -1.53 0.21 -9.91
C LEU A 95 -2.95 0.37 -9.38
N THR A 96 -3.93 0.63 -10.26
CA THR A 96 -5.35 0.68 -9.90
C THR A 96 -6.07 -0.66 -10.04
N MET A 97 -5.36 -1.74 -10.37
CA MET A 97 -5.93 -3.08 -10.56
C MET A 97 -7.01 -3.15 -11.66
N THR A 98 -6.92 -2.27 -12.68
CA THR A 98 -7.89 -2.16 -13.78
C THR A 98 -7.32 -2.56 -15.13
N SER A 99 -6.33 -3.43 -15.14
CA SER A 99 -5.76 -3.97 -16.38
C SER A 99 -6.72 -4.88 -17.15
N GLY A 100 -7.75 -5.41 -16.49
CA GLY A 100 -8.68 -6.37 -17.07
C GLY A 100 -8.09 -7.74 -17.38
N VAL A 101 -6.84 -7.98 -16.98
CA VAL A 101 -6.20 -9.29 -17.14
C VAL A 101 -6.73 -10.24 -16.06
N ASP A 102 -7.22 -11.41 -16.48
CA ASP A 102 -7.77 -12.40 -15.57
C ASP A 102 -6.66 -13.28 -14.96
N MET A 103 -6.15 -12.83 -13.84
CA MET A 103 -5.18 -13.55 -13.01
C MET A 103 -5.46 -13.21 -11.54
N PRO A 104 -6.31 -13.98 -10.86
CA PRO A 104 -6.69 -13.73 -9.47
C PRO A 104 -5.48 -13.83 -8.53
N TRP A 105 -5.58 -13.19 -7.37
CA TRP A 105 -4.49 -13.11 -6.40
C TRP A 105 -3.98 -14.50 -5.95
N SER A 106 -4.87 -15.47 -5.82
CA SER A 106 -4.54 -16.85 -5.40
C SER A 106 -3.57 -17.59 -6.34
N GLU A 107 -3.58 -17.23 -7.63
CA GLU A 107 -2.62 -17.79 -8.59
C GLU A 107 -1.24 -17.14 -8.49
N THR A 108 -1.12 -16.02 -7.81
CA THR A 108 0.10 -15.19 -7.78
C THR A 108 0.91 -15.34 -6.50
N GLU A 109 0.45 -16.11 -5.54
CA GLU A 109 1.24 -16.54 -4.38
C GLU A 109 2.34 -17.54 -4.77
N LEU A 110 2.18 -18.18 -5.92
CA LEU A 110 3.15 -19.11 -6.46
C LEU A 110 4.23 -18.35 -7.22
N THR A 111 5.35 -18.11 -6.56
CA THR A 111 6.55 -17.49 -7.17
C THR A 111 7.25 -18.38 -8.18
N ASP A 112 6.68 -19.53 -8.54
CA ASP A 112 7.25 -20.56 -9.43
C ASP A 112 7.10 -20.23 -10.92
N TRP A 113 6.43 -19.13 -11.26
CA TRP A 113 6.36 -18.67 -12.64
C TRP A 113 7.74 -18.22 -13.11
N PRO A 114 8.27 -18.76 -14.20
CA PRO A 114 9.57 -18.35 -14.72
C PRO A 114 9.69 -16.85 -14.98
N ASP A 115 8.58 -16.23 -15.42
CA ASP A 115 8.42 -14.78 -15.51
C ASP A 115 6.93 -14.43 -15.33
N LEU A 116 6.57 -14.04 -14.13
CA LEU A 116 5.19 -13.71 -13.77
C LEU A 116 4.65 -12.54 -14.61
N ALA A 117 5.49 -11.55 -14.95
CA ALA A 117 5.05 -10.42 -15.79
C ALA A 117 4.78 -10.86 -17.24
N ALA A 118 5.57 -11.79 -17.76
CA ALA A 118 5.32 -12.35 -19.09
C ALA A 118 4.03 -13.15 -19.13
N GLU A 119 3.77 -13.97 -18.12
CA GLU A 119 2.53 -14.73 -18.00
C GLU A 119 1.32 -13.78 -17.89
N PHE A 120 1.41 -12.76 -17.01
CA PHE A 120 0.34 -11.78 -16.83
C PHE A 120 0.04 -11.02 -18.12
N LEU A 121 1.06 -10.45 -18.77
CA LEU A 121 0.91 -9.66 -20.00
C LEU A 121 0.55 -10.51 -21.24
N GLY A 122 0.86 -11.81 -21.22
CA GLY A 122 0.47 -12.76 -22.28
C GLY A 122 -1.01 -13.15 -22.26
N ARG A 123 -1.72 -12.90 -21.17
CA ARG A 123 -3.17 -13.14 -21.06
C ARG A 123 -3.97 -12.00 -21.71
N PRO A 124 -5.19 -12.27 -22.23
CA PRO A 124 -6.02 -11.22 -22.80
C PRO A 124 -6.54 -10.28 -21.72
N SER A 125 -6.67 -9.00 -22.06
CA SER A 125 -7.38 -8.01 -21.24
C SER A 125 -8.87 -7.98 -21.61
N ARG A 126 -9.73 -7.92 -20.59
CA ARG A 126 -11.18 -7.70 -20.73
C ARG A 126 -11.58 -6.22 -20.71
N GLY A 127 -10.60 -5.31 -20.92
CA GLY A 127 -10.77 -3.86 -20.82
C GLY A 127 -10.58 -3.36 -19.37
N ARG A 128 -11.21 -2.25 -19.02
CA ARG A 128 -11.07 -1.57 -17.71
C ARG A 128 -11.85 -2.28 -16.61
N VAL A 129 -11.55 -3.56 -16.37
CA VAL A 129 -12.20 -4.37 -15.33
C VAL A 129 -11.26 -4.50 -14.15
N PHE A 130 -11.77 -4.19 -12.95
CA PHE A 130 -11.03 -4.36 -11.71
C PHE A 130 -10.82 -5.85 -11.39
N GLN A 131 -9.58 -6.20 -11.11
CA GLN A 131 -9.23 -7.48 -10.51
C GLN A 131 -7.98 -7.32 -9.64
N TYR A 132 -8.15 -7.54 -8.34
CA TYR A 132 -7.03 -7.47 -7.41
C TYR A 132 -6.07 -8.64 -7.65
N ALA A 133 -4.81 -8.32 -7.96
CA ALA A 133 -3.78 -9.31 -8.26
C ALA A 133 -2.39 -8.81 -7.89
N ASN A 134 -1.58 -9.63 -7.18
CA ASN A 134 -0.17 -9.33 -6.93
C ASN A 134 0.62 -9.23 -8.23
N ALA A 135 0.27 -10.03 -9.24
CA ALA A 135 0.89 -9.98 -10.57
C ALA A 135 0.81 -8.60 -11.23
N SER A 136 -0.28 -7.85 -10.98
CA SER A 136 -0.44 -6.48 -11.48
C SER A 136 0.64 -5.56 -10.93
N THR A 137 0.83 -5.54 -9.59
CA THR A 137 1.87 -4.72 -8.94
C THR A 137 3.27 -5.21 -9.30
N TYR A 138 3.49 -6.53 -9.35
CA TYR A 138 4.76 -7.10 -9.79
C TYR A 138 5.12 -6.64 -11.21
N THR A 139 4.15 -6.69 -12.14
CA THR A 139 4.34 -6.25 -13.53
C THR A 139 4.67 -4.76 -13.59
N ALA A 140 4.01 -3.92 -12.78
CA ALA A 140 4.36 -2.50 -12.69
C ALA A 140 5.83 -2.30 -12.25
N MET A 141 6.30 -3.05 -11.26
CA MET A 141 7.70 -2.97 -10.83
C MET A 141 8.68 -3.55 -11.87
N ARG A 142 8.27 -4.52 -12.67
CA ARG A 142 9.07 -5.00 -13.82
C ARG A 142 9.21 -3.95 -14.92
N VAL A 143 8.15 -3.19 -15.20
CA VAL A 143 8.21 -2.02 -16.09
C VAL A 143 9.16 -0.97 -15.51
N LEU A 144 9.01 -0.64 -14.24
CA LEU A 144 9.85 0.34 -13.58
C LEU A 144 11.34 -0.04 -13.63
N ALA A 145 11.65 -1.33 -13.41
CA ALA A 145 13.01 -1.86 -13.44
C ALA A 145 13.72 -1.62 -14.79
N THR A 146 13.00 -1.49 -15.90
CA THR A 146 13.60 -1.16 -17.21
C THR A 146 14.24 0.23 -17.26
N ARG A 147 13.84 1.12 -16.35
CA ARG A 147 14.29 2.52 -16.29
C ARG A 147 15.20 2.82 -15.11
N ILE A 148 15.00 2.15 -13.98
CA ILE A 148 15.73 2.45 -12.74
C ILE A 148 16.69 1.32 -12.31
N GLY A 149 16.68 0.18 -12.99
CA GLY A 149 17.43 -1.01 -12.57
C GLY A 149 16.75 -1.73 -11.41
N ASP A 150 17.49 -2.04 -10.34
CA ASP A 150 16.96 -2.74 -9.18
C ASP A 150 16.00 -1.87 -8.38
N VAL A 151 14.72 -2.27 -8.33
CA VAL A 151 13.65 -1.54 -7.63
C VAL A 151 13.89 -1.52 -6.12
N GLY A 152 14.37 -2.61 -5.54
CA GLY A 152 14.66 -2.68 -4.10
C GLY A 152 15.75 -1.69 -3.70
N GLU A 153 16.84 -1.61 -4.46
CA GLU A 153 17.92 -0.63 -4.23
C GLU A 153 17.44 0.82 -4.47
N TYR A 154 16.63 1.03 -5.50
CA TYR A 154 16.05 2.35 -5.77
C TYR A 154 15.18 2.83 -4.61
N VAL A 155 14.28 1.97 -4.12
CA VAL A 155 13.39 2.26 -2.99
C VAL A 155 14.21 2.47 -1.70
N SER A 156 15.23 1.65 -1.44
CA SER A 156 16.10 1.83 -0.28
C SER A 156 16.72 3.22 -0.27
N ARG A 157 17.36 3.63 -1.34
CA ARG A 157 18.07 4.92 -1.42
C ARG A 157 17.14 6.14 -1.48
N ARG A 158 16.02 6.04 -2.21
CA ARG A 158 15.16 7.19 -2.51
C ARG A 158 14.00 7.38 -1.54
N LEU A 159 13.57 6.29 -0.89
CA LEU A 159 12.44 6.30 0.03
C LEU A 159 12.87 5.93 1.46
N PHE A 160 13.46 4.77 1.67
CA PHE A 160 13.72 4.26 3.01
C PHE A 160 14.85 5.01 3.73
N ASP A 161 16.00 5.26 3.10
CA ASP A 161 17.09 6.03 3.72
C ASP A 161 16.66 7.42 4.21
N PRO A 162 15.90 8.22 3.40
CA PRO A 162 15.35 9.49 3.88
C PRO A 162 14.38 9.37 5.07
N LEU A 163 13.70 8.23 5.21
CA LEU A 163 12.83 7.93 6.36
C LEU A 163 13.59 7.35 7.55
N GLY A 164 14.92 7.21 7.47
CA GLY A 164 15.73 6.58 8.50
C GLY A 164 15.50 5.06 8.64
N ILE A 165 15.07 4.40 7.55
CA ILE A 165 14.82 2.96 7.49
C ILE A 165 15.96 2.33 6.68
N GLN A 166 16.76 1.48 7.31
CA GLN A 166 17.94 0.86 6.69
C GLN A 166 17.83 -0.66 6.72
N ASP A 167 18.58 -1.34 5.84
CA ASP A 167 18.70 -2.80 5.80
C ASP A 167 17.35 -3.52 5.68
N VAL A 168 16.47 -2.99 4.81
CA VAL A 168 15.13 -3.55 4.61
C VAL A 168 15.20 -4.80 3.74
N ALA A 169 14.63 -5.88 4.25
CA ALA A 169 14.45 -7.10 3.47
C ALA A 169 13.17 -7.01 2.62
N TRP A 170 13.30 -7.24 1.32
CA TRP A 170 12.17 -7.40 0.41
C TRP A 170 12.35 -8.70 -0.37
N LYS A 171 11.39 -9.62 -0.22
CA LYS A 171 11.40 -10.92 -0.91
C LYS A 171 11.58 -10.74 -2.42
N ARG A 172 12.36 -11.63 -3.03
CA ARG A 172 12.61 -11.61 -4.46
C ARG A 172 12.12 -12.91 -5.10
N CYS A 173 11.64 -12.80 -6.33
CA CYS A 173 11.36 -13.96 -7.17
C CYS A 173 12.68 -14.60 -7.65
N PRO A 174 12.63 -15.83 -8.23
CA PRO A 174 13.82 -16.52 -8.74
C PRO A 174 14.64 -15.72 -9.77
N ASN A 175 14.03 -14.77 -10.48
CA ASN A 175 14.71 -13.87 -11.43
C ASN A 175 15.34 -12.63 -10.76
N GLY A 176 15.34 -12.54 -9.43
CA GLY A 176 15.97 -11.47 -8.67
C GLY A 176 15.14 -10.19 -8.49
N PHE A 177 13.93 -10.10 -9.07
CA PHE A 177 13.06 -8.93 -8.90
C PHE A 177 12.29 -9.00 -7.58
N VAL A 178 12.01 -7.84 -6.98
CA VAL A 178 11.19 -7.77 -5.76
C VAL A 178 9.79 -8.35 -5.99
N ALA A 179 9.23 -9.02 -4.97
CA ALA A 179 7.87 -9.59 -5.04
C ALA A 179 6.79 -8.51 -5.22
N ALA A 180 7.11 -7.28 -4.84
CA ALA A 180 6.32 -6.06 -5.06
C ALA A 180 4.99 -6.00 -4.29
N GLY A 181 4.06 -6.89 -4.60
CA GLY A 181 2.74 -6.92 -3.94
C GLY A 181 2.74 -7.39 -2.49
N ASP A 182 3.85 -7.97 -2.05
CA ASP A 182 4.10 -8.53 -0.71
C ASP A 182 5.61 -8.66 -0.44
N GLY A 183 5.98 -9.42 0.60
CA GLY A 183 7.36 -9.80 0.89
C GLY A 183 8.24 -8.69 1.45
N LEU A 184 7.71 -7.50 1.71
CA LEU A 184 8.40 -6.39 2.37
C LEU A 184 8.26 -6.54 3.89
N ALA A 185 9.36 -6.43 4.63
CA ALA A 185 9.35 -6.55 6.09
C ALA A 185 9.73 -5.22 6.75
N LEU A 186 8.84 -4.70 7.61
CA LEU A 186 9.02 -3.46 8.37
C LEU A 186 8.63 -3.65 9.84
N ARG A 187 9.19 -2.80 10.73
CA ARG A 187 8.74 -2.62 12.10
C ARG A 187 7.49 -1.74 12.14
N THR A 188 6.80 -1.71 13.25
CA THR A 188 5.65 -0.81 13.46
C THR A 188 6.08 0.66 13.32
N ASP A 189 7.21 1.05 13.91
CA ASP A 189 7.73 2.42 13.83
C ASP A 189 8.17 2.80 12.41
N GLU A 190 8.78 1.87 11.67
CA GLU A 190 9.19 2.07 10.26
C GLU A 190 7.95 2.24 9.36
N LEU A 191 6.92 1.42 9.59
CA LEU A 191 5.65 1.52 8.89
C LEU A 191 4.91 2.84 9.22
N ALA A 192 5.00 3.30 10.48
CA ALA A 192 4.43 4.58 10.90
C ALA A 192 5.07 5.78 10.20
N ARG A 193 6.40 5.75 9.96
CA ARG A 193 7.09 6.80 9.17
C ARG A 193 6.62 6.82 7.71
N LEU A 194 6.35 5.66 7.14
CA LEU A 194 5.73 5.57 5.81
C LEU A 194 4.31 6.16 5.82
N GLY A 195 3.51 5.87 6.86
CA GLY A 195 2.19 6.46 7.06
C GLY A 195 2.26 7.99 7.21
N GLN A 196 3.23 8.50 7.97
CA GLN A 196 3.48 9.94 8.08
C GLN A 196 3.79 10.57 6.73
N LEU A 197 4.70 9.98 5.95
CA LEU A 197 5.06 10.48 4.61
C LEU A 197 3.82 10.59 3.70
N VAL A 198 2.95 9.57 3.71
CA VAL A 198 1.73 9.55 2.90
C VAL A 198 0.75 10.63 3.37
N ARG A 199 0.49 10.74 4.70
CA ARG A 199 -0.35 11.80 5.30
C ARG A 199 0.16 13.20 4.94
N ASP A 200 1.47 13.41 5.04
CA ASP A 200 2.14 14.68 4.78
C ASP A 200 2.41 14.90 3.29
N ARG A 201 1.68 14.15 2.44
CA ARG A 201 1.66 14.30 1.00
C ARG A 201 3.07 14.32 0.38
N GLY A 202 3.89 13.36 0.83
CA GLY A 202 5.23 13.11 0.30
C GLY A 202 6.34 14.01 0.87
N VAL A 203 6.08 14.70 1.98
CA VAL A 203 7.09 15.44 2.74
C VAL A 203 7.41 14.69 4.03
N PHE A 204 8.68 14.56 4.36
CA PHE A 204 9.16 14.01 5.63
C PHE A 204 10.32 14.86 6.15
N ASP A 205 10.26 15.26 7.40
CA ASP A 205 11.24 16.17 8.05
C ASP A 205 11.59 17.41 7.20
N GLY A 206 10.53 18.04 6.63
CA GLY A 206 10.67 19.23 5.79
C GLY A 206 11.22 18.97 4.38
N ARG A 207 11.58 17.72 4.05
CA ARG A 207 12.11 17.34 2.74
C ARG A 207 11.04 16.65 1.90
N ARG A 208 10.87 17.08 0.64
CA ARG A 208 10.03 16.37 -0.32
C ARG A 208 10.73 15.11 -0.82
N ILE A 209 10.09 13.97 -0.59
CA ILE A 209 10.58 12.66 -1.02
C ILE A 209 9.87 12.24 -2.33
N VAL A 210 8.57 12.51 -2.44
CA VAL A 210 7.75 12.19 -3.62
C VAL A 210 6.72 13.30 -3.85
N GLY A 211 6.26 13.47 -5.08
CA GLY A 211 5.22 14.45 -5.41
C GLY A 211 3.90 14.17 -4.69
N ALA A 212 3.24 15.21 -4.17
CA ALA A 212 2.00 15.11 -3.41
C ALA A 212 0.91 14.31 -4.15
N ARG A 213 0.85 14.46 -5.48
CA ARG A 213 -0.12 13.77 -6.35
C ARG A 213 -0.12 12.24 -6.19
N TRP A 214 1.01 11.64 -5.81
CA TRP A 214 1.16 10.20 -5.65
C TRP A 214 0.58 9.69 -4.34
N CYS A 215 0.73 10.48 -3.28
CA CYS A 215 0.04 10.22 -2.02
C CYS A 215 -1.47 10.42 -2.19
N ASP A 216 -1.88 11.50 -2.86
CA ASP A 216 -3.29 11.79 -3.16
C ASP A 216 -3.92 10.67 -4.01
N ALA A 217 -3.20 10.13 -5.02
CA ALA A 217 -3.68 9.06 -5.89
C ALA A 217 -3.99 7.75 -5.14
N MET A 218 -3.51 7.58 -3.90
CA MET A 218 -3.85 6.42 -3.07
C MET A 218 -5.28 6.50 -2.51
N HIS A 219 -5.94 7.68 -2.55
CA HIS A 219 -7.27 7.89 -2.00
C HIS A 219 -8.12 8.87 -2.81
N THR A 220 -7.80 9.02 -4.10
CA THR A 220 -8.60 9.76 -5.09
C THR A 220 -8.82 8.88 -6.32
N ASP A 221 -9.61 9.34 -7.28
CA ASP A 221 -9.89 8.61 -8.53
C ASP A 221 -10.30 7.15 -8.30
N TRP A 222 -11.25 6.99 -7.40
CA TRP A 222 -11.70 5.70 -6.92
C TRP A 222 -12.30 4.83 -8.03
N VAL A 223 -11.93 3.57 -8.03
CA VAL A 223 -12.60 2.50 -8.77
C VAL A 223 -13.64 1.89 -7.85
N GLU A 224 -14.91 2.13 -8.13
CA GLU A 224 -16.02 1.58 -7.36
C GLU A 224 -16.12 0.07 -7.53
N ARG A 225 -16.53 -0.61 -6.46
CA ARG A 225 -16.65 -2.06 -6.40
C ARG A 225 -17.99 -2.47 -5.80
N GLU A 226 -18.73 -3.28 -6.52
CA GLU A 226 -20.00 -3.83 -6.05
C GLU A 226 -19.81 -5.16 -5.31
N GLY A 227 -20.68 -5.43 -4.33
CA GLY A 227 -20.74 -6.73 -3.64
C GLY A 227 -19.56 -7.05 -2.74
N THR A 228 -18.85 -6.04 -2.25
CA THR A 228 -17.70 -6.20 -1.35
C THR A 228 -18.08 -5.94 0.11
N GLY A 229 -17.23 -6.39 1.05
CA GLY A 229 -17.40 -6.10 2.47
C GLY A 229 -17.06 -4.66 2.83
N PRO A 230 -17.44 -4.21 4.05
CA PRO A 230 -17.17 -2.86 4.54
C PRO A 230 -15.69 -2.49 4.45
N GLY A 231 -15.41 -1.28 3.95
CA GLY A 231 -14.06 -0.74 3.78
C GLY A 231 -13.34 -1.21 2.52
N TYR A 232 -14.02 -1.97 1.64
CA TYR A 232 -13.52 -2.42 0.33
C TYR A 232 -14.43 -2.02 -0.83
N GLU A 233 -15.33 -1.08 -0.61
CA GLU A 233 -16.31 -0.62 -1.61
C GLU A 233 -15.65 0.09 -2.78
N ARG A 234 -14.45 0.63 -2.56
CA ARG A 234 -13.68 1.32 -3.60
C ARG A 234 -12.17 1.12 -3.42
N PHE A 235 -11.47 1.18 -4.52
CA PHE A 235 -10.02 1.04 -4.59
C PHE A 235 -9.41 2.17 -5.40
N ALA A 236 -8.29 2.73 -4.93
CA ALA A 236 -7.47 3.66 -5.69
C ALA A 236 -6.08 3.06 -5.95
N MET A 237 -5.02 3.84 -6.11
CA MET A 237 -3.67 3.29 -6.20
C MET A 237 -3.22 2.75 -4.82
N ALA A 238 -3.37 1.44 -4.62
CA ALA A 238 -3.10 0.69 -3.39
C ALA A 238 -4.06 0.97 -2.20
N GLY A 239 -4.79 2.09 -2.20
CA GLY A 239 -5.69 2.45 -1.12
C GLY A 239 -7.06 1.80 -1.22
N TRP A 240 -7.59 1.36 -0.09
CA TRP A 240 -8.94 0.86 0.07
C TRP A 240 -9.79 1.87 0.82
N GLY A 241 -11.06 2.02 0.48
CA GLY A 241 -11.98 2.89 1.18
C GLY A 241 -13.41 2.40 1.15
N GLY A 242 -14.19 2.87 2.13
CA GLY A 242 -15.63 2.78 2.21
C GLY A 242 -16.31 4.11 1.88
N PRO A 243 -17.60 4.25 2.20
CA PRO A 243 -18.35 5.47 1.89
C PRO A 243 -17.93 6.68 2.74
N GLY A 244 -17.23 6.44 3.86
CA GLY A 244 -16.74 7.48 4.76
C GLY A 244 -15.44 8.14 4.29
N ARG A 245 -14.82 8.89 5.19
CA ARG A 245 -13.55 9.59 4.95
C ARG A 245 -12.33 8.69 5.16
N LEU A 246 -12.47 7.68 6.03
CA LEU A 246 -11.39 6.76 6.33
C LEU A 246 -11.03 5.95 5.10
N TRP A 247 -9.74 5.87 4.84
CA TRP A 247 -9.16 4.98 3.85
C TRP A 247 -7.92 4.31 4.44
N ARG A 248 -7.49 3.22 3.82
CA ARG A 248 -6.39 2.42 4.37
C ARG A 248 -5.53 1.77 3.30
N LEU A 249 -4.24 1.63 3.59
CA LEU A 249 -3.41 0.57 3.01
C LEU A 249 -3.59 -0.66 3.88
N HIS A 250 -3.95 -1.80 3.27
CA HIS A 250 -4.28 -3.02 4.00
C HIS A 250 -3.46 -4.19 3.49
N GLY A 251 -2.77 -4.85 4.39
CA GLY A 251 -2.07 -6.12 4.19
C GLY A 251 -2.73 -7.25 4.96
N ALA A 252 -2.52 -8.47 4.52
CA ALA A 252 -3.02 -9.66 5.21
C ALA A 252 -2.59 -9.68 6.69
N TYR A 253 -3.34 -10.40 7.50
CA TYR A 253 -3.10 -10.58 8.94
C TYR A 253 -3.16 -9.29 9.78
N GLY A 254 -3.79 -8.22 9.26
CA GLY A 254 -3.98 -6.99 10.03
C GLY A 254 -2.82 -6.01 9.96
N GLN A 255 -1.99 -6.07 8.92
CA GLN A 255 -1.03 -5.02 8.64
C GLN A 255 -1.75 -3.83 8.02
N MET A 256 -1.83 -2.69 8.71
CA MET A 256 -2.65 -1.57 8.21
C MET A 256 -2.00 -0.21 8.47
N LEU A 257 -2.20 0.70 7.53
CA LEU A 257 -2.12 2.14 7.71
C LEU A 257 -3.52 2.70 7.45
N LEU A 258 -4.17 3.23 8.49
CA LEU A 258 -5.51 3.82 8.40
C LEU A 258 -5.40 5.34 8.51
N PHE A 259 -6.06 6.04 7.62
CA PHE A 259 -5.97 7.50 7.48
C PHE A 259 -7.34 8.16 7.62
N ASP A 260 -7.44 9.20 8.45
CA ASP A 260 -8.59 10.11 8.50
C ASP A 260 -8.12 11.55 8.77
N GLY A 261 -8.08 12.38 7.73
CA GLY A 261 -7.57 13.75 7.84
C GLY A 261 -6.10 13.80 8.22
N ASP A 262 -5.78 14.38 9.37
CA ASP A 262 -4.44 14.49 9.94
C ASP A 262 -4.06 13.32 10.87
N ALA A 263 -4.98 12.36 11.04
CA ALA A 263 -4.75 11.16 11.83
C ALA A 263 -4.24 10.00 10.98
N VAL A 264 -3.26 9.27 11.53
CA VAL A 264 -2.79 7.97 11.00
C VAL A 264 -2.72 6.97 12.14
N VAL A 265 -3.38 5.83 11.97
CA VAL A 265 -3.25 4.68 12.86
C VAL A 265 -2.48 3.59 12.11
N THR A 266 -1.31 3.23 12.63
CA THR A 266 -0.49 2.13 12.12
C THR A 266 -0.73 0.90 12.99
N VAL A 267 -0.99 -0.23 12.34
CA VAL A 267 -1.25 -1.51 12.99
C VAL A 267 -0.33 -2.56 12.41
N THR A 268 0.34 -3.30 13.28
CA THR A 268 0.99 -4.57 12.94
C THR A 268 0.35 -5.68 13.76
N ALA A 269 -0.03 -6.78 13.12
CA ALA A 269 -0.77 -7.86 13.78
C ALA A 269 -0.50 -9.22 13.12
N ASP A 270 -1.01 -10.28 13.73
CA ASP A 270 -1.08 -11.63 13.16
C ASP A 270 -2.50 -12.20 13.38
N ASP A 271 -3.49 -11.48 12.82
CA ASP A 271 -4.90 -11.85 12.92
C ASP A 271 -5.63 -11.58 11.59
N HIS A 272 -5.79 -12.65 10.82
CA HIS A 272 -6.43 -12.57 9.52
C HIS A 272 -7.93 -12.25 9.61
N PHE A 273 -8.61 -12.78 10.63
CA PHE A 273 -10.06 -12.68 10.74
C PHE A 273 -10.54 -11.47 11.54
N GLY A 274 -9.74 -10.99 12.48
CA GLY A 274 -10.04 -9.83 13.31
C GLY A 274 -9.76 -8.48 12.64
N ALA A 275 -8.95 -8.48 11.57
CA ALA A 275 -8.42 -7.24 10.96
C ALA A 275 -9.50 -6.25 10.51
N ASP A 276 -10.56 -6.71 9.86
CA ASP A 276 -11.63 -5.81 9.37
C ASP A 276 -12.49 -5.27 10.50
N ALA A 277 -12.77 -6.09 11.52
CA ALA A 277 -13.49 -5.63 12.71
C ALA A 277 -12.68 -4.58 13.47
N PHE A 278 -11.37 -4.79 13.62
CA PHE A 278 -10.50 -3.82 14.26
C PHE A 278 -10.35 -2.53 13.44
N ALA A 279 -10.32 -2.62 12.10
CA ALA A 279 -10.35 -1.42 11.25
C ALA A 279 -11.63 -0.60 11.43
N ALA A 280 -12.77 -1.25 11.65
CA ALA A 280 -14.03 -0.57 11.99
C ALA A 280 -13.97 0.09 13.37
N ASP A 281 -13.39 -0.59 14.38
CA ASP A 281 -13.16 0.00 15.71
C ASP A 281 -12.27 1.27 15.64
N VAL A 282 -11.23 1.25 14.79
CA VAL A 282 -10.39 2.43 14.54
C VAL A 282 -11.21 3.56 13.92
N ALA A 283 -12.04 3.25 12.92
CA ALA A 283 -12.88 4.25 12.26
C ALA A 283 -13.84 4.91 13.24
N ASP A 284 -14.50 4.13 14.09
CA ASP A 284 -15.43 4.60 15.12
C ASP A 284 -14.72 5.48 16.17
N GLU A 285 -13.48 5.12 16.55
CA GLU A 285 -12.72 5.92 17.51
C GLU A 285 -12.28 7.25 16.91
N LEU A 286 -11.77 7.26 15.68
CA LEU A 286 -11.38 8.49 14.99
C LEU A 286 -12.59 9.42 14.78
N GLU A 287 -13.77 8.88 14.47
CA GLU A 287 -15.01 9.67 14.36
C GLU A 287 -15.41 10.31 15.71
N ARG A 288 -15.33 9.55 16.82
CA ARG A 288 -15.63 10.04 18.17
C ARG A 288 -14.71 11.17 18.62
N GLN A 289 -13.46 11.14 18.24
CA GLN A 289 -12.45 12.15 18.62
C GLN A 289 -12.42 13.36 17.67
N ARG A 290 -13.22 13.34 16.62
CA ARG A 290 -13.26 14.45 15.67
C ARG A 290 -13.82 15.70 16.33
N PRO A 291 -13.14 16.86 16.21
CA PRO A 291 -13.71 18.13 16.69
C PRO A 291 -15.07 18.38 16.03
N ALA A 292 -16.05 18.83 16.79
CA ALA A 292 -17.33 19.27 16.24
C ALA A 292 -17.05 20.35 15.18
N THR A 293 -17.55 20.15 13.97
CA THR A 293 -17.44 21.18 12.92
C THR A 293 -18.15 22.43 13.43
N PRO A 294 -17.50 23.60 13.53
CA PRO A 294 -18.20 24.82 13.89
C PRO A 294 -19.32 25.09 12.88
N ALA A 295 -20.52 25.33 13.42
CA ALA A 295 -21.73 25.61 12.65
C ALA A 295 -21.63 26.90 11.83
#